data_78c0f1f91b9a97381d872f8326dac5cf
#
_entry.id   78c0f1f91b9a97381d872f8326dac5cf
#
_cell.length_a   1.000
_cell.length_b   1.000
_cell.length_c   1.000
_cell.angle_alpha   90.00
_cell.angle_beta   90.00
_cell.angle_gamma   90.00
#
_symmetry.space_group_name_H-M   'P 1'
#
loop_
_entity.id
_entity.type
_entity.pdbx_description
1 polymer ?
#
loop_
_entity_poly.entity_id
_entity_poly.type
_entity_poly.pdbx_seq_one_letter_code
_entity_poly.pdbx_strand_id
1 'polypeptide(L)'
;MTGVQTCALPIYEWLPMLPIARAHGAYLYDVDGRPYLDAISSWWTCLIGHSHPHIVAALKNQLDTLDHVIFGGCTHEPAVALAEKLCALTGLDRVFYADIGSAAVEVALKMSFHYWQNVGQAKKVRFVCLSGSYHGETLGALSVTDVALYRKTYGPILLEPIITPAPDAYQAPAGVSARDFAIMQAGQLEQLLAARSDEICALILEPLVQCAGGMRMYHPVYLERARAACSTHGVHLIADEIAVGFGRTGTMFACQQAGIRADFLLLGKGLTGGVLPLAAVLTTEVVYQAFYASYASQRAFLHSHSFTGNPLVCRAALATLEALEAEDTLNKNRALQVAMAAALAPLSEHPNVAEVRQTGMIIAVELVADKASRSAFDWRERRGLRVYQHGLTRGALLRPLGNVVYLMPPYCITADEIQHLASVITEGIAIAVA
;
A
#
# COMPACT_ATOMS: atom_id res chain seq x y z
N MET A 1 15.60 -29.70 2.47
CA MET A 1 14.75 -28.49 2.36
C MET A 1 15.29 -27.66 1.22
N THR A 2 14.52 -27.51 0.18
CA THR A 2 14.84 -26.63 -0.93
C THR A 2 14.91 -25.21 -0.41
N GLY A 3 16.00 -24.49 -0.64
CA GLY A 3 16.16 -23.10 -0.24
C GLY A 3 15.23 -22.17 -1.00
N VAL A 4 13.93 -22.39 -0.88
CA VAL A 4 12.91 -21.48 -1.41
C VAL A 4 13.00 -20.22 -0.58
N GLN A 5 13.42 -19.16 -1.23
CA GLN A 5 13.49 -17.83 -0.67
C GLN A 5 12.10 -17.40 -0.22
N THR A 6 11.91 -17.24 1.08
CA THR A 6 10.68 -16.66 1.62
C THR A 6 10.98 -15.23 2.00
N CYS A 7 10.17 -14.30 1.52
CA CYS A 7 10.23 -12.89 1.92
C CYS A 7 9.90 -12.67 3.40
N ALA A 8 9.61 -13.72 4.12
CA ALA A 8 9.22 -13.68 5.51
C ALA A 8 10.36 -14.20 6.36
N LEU A 9 11.15 -13.28 6.84
CA LEU A 9 12.07 -13.47 7.95
C LEU A 9 11.45 -14.32 9.08
N PRO A 10 12.20 -14.92 9.88
CA PRO A 10 12.30 -16.16 10.64
C PRO A 10 11.01 -16.69 11.30
N ILE A 11 9.85 -16.55 10.68
CA ILE A 11 8.61 -17.19 11.13
C ILE A 11 8.76 -18.72 11.05
N TYR A 12 9.53 -19.21 10.09
CA TYR A 12 9.73 -20.65 9.85
C TYR A 12 10.54 -21.38 10.95
N GLU A 13 11.26 -20.69 11.82
CA GLU A 13 11.90 -21.35 12.98
C GLU A 13 10.86 -21.97 13.95
N TRP A 14 9.66 -21.36 14.00
CA TRP A 14 8.64 -21.72 14.96
C TRP A 14 7.37 -22.29 14.33
N LEU A 15 7.24 -22.18 13.02
CA LEU A 15 6.08 -22.63 12.27
C LEU A 15 6.49 -23.31 10.98
N PRO A 16 5.98 -24.51 10.69
CA PRO A 16 6.11 -25.10 9.37
C PRO A 16 5.43 -24.21 8.33
N MET A 17 5.99 -24.20 7.11
CA MET A 17 5.38 -23.53 5.97
C MET A 17 4.01 -24.14 5.69
N LEU A 18 3.01 -23.28 5.41
CA LEU A 18 1.67 -23.70 5.04
C LEU A 18 1.67 -24.09 3.53
N PRO A 19 1.51 -25.37 3.17
CA PRO A 19 1.60 -25.81 1.78
C PRO A 19 0.27 -25.60 1.05
N ILE A 20 0.05 -24.42 0.47
CA ILE A 20 -1.19 -24.07 -0.24
C ILE A 20 -1.22 -24.71 -1.62
N ALA A 21 -2.30 -25.46 -1.93
CA ALA A 21 -2.52 -26.14 -3.19
C ALA A 21 -3.50 -25.41 -4.12
N ARG A 22 -4.49 -24.69 -3.58
CA ARG A 22 -5.50 -23.95 -4.36
C ARG A 22 -6.09 -22.80 -3.56
N ALA A 23 -6.76 -21.89 -4.24
CA ALA A 23 -7.48 -20.78 -3.62
C ALA A 23 -8.75 -20.45 -4.39
N HIS A 24 -9.79 -19.97 -3.68
CA HIS A 24 -11.04 -19.54 -4.29
C HIS A 24 -11.78 -18.58 -3.35
N GLY A 25 -12.31 -17.47 -3.88
CA GLY A 25 -12.98 -16.47 -3.07
C GLY A 25 -12.07 -15.92 -1.97
N ALA A 26 -12.53 -15.92 -0.74
CA ALA A 26 -11.73 -15.48 0.41
C ALA A 26 -10.88 -16.60 1.05
N TYR A 27 -10.82 -17.79 0.46
CA TYR A 27 -10.18 -18.96 1.06
C TYR A 27 -8.96 -19.46 0.31
N LEU A 28 -7.94 -19.85 1.08
CA LEU A 28 -6.82 -20.67 0.69
C LEU A 28 -7.06 -22.10 1.19
N TYR A 29 -6.57 -23.08 0.45
CA TYR A 29 -6.68 -24.49 0.82
C TYR A 29 -5.30 -25.15 0.75
N ASP A 30 -4.92 -25.85 1.83
CA ASP A 30 -3.67 -26.60 1.86
C ASP A 30 -3.74 -27.91 1.04
N VAL A 31 -2.63 -28.64 1.01
CA VAL A 31 -2.54 -29.92 0.29
C VAL A 31 -3.45 -31.01 0.86
N ASP A 32 -3.87 -30.88 2.12
CA ASP A 32 -4.82 -31.79 2.79
C ASP A 32 -6.28 -31.33 2.59
N GLY A 33 -6.49 -30.21 1.89
CA GLY A 33 -7.81 -29.63 1.61
C GLY A 33 -8.39 -28.80 2.74
N ARG A 34 -7.64 -28.47 3.80
CA ARG A 34 -8.09 -27.63 4.90
C ARG A 34 -8.23 -26.17 4.43
N PRO A 35 -9.38 -25.53 4.72
CA PRO A 35 -9.58 -24.13 4.37
C PRO A 35 -8.93 -23.19 5.38
N TYR A 36 -8.41 -22.05 4.87
CA TYR A 36 -7.96 -20.92 5.64
C TYR A 36 -8.55 -19.64 5.06
N LEU A 37 -9.33 -18.92 5.85
CA LEU A 37 -9.89 -17.64 5.47
C LEU A 37 -8.75 -16.59 5.41
N ASP A 38 -8.54 -15.99 4.24
CA ASP A 38 -7.46 -15.05 3.97
C ASP A 38 -7.80 -13.66 4.51
N ALA A 39 -7.50 -13.43 5.78
CA ALA A 39 -7.83 -12.20 6.47
C ALA A 39 -7.01 -10.97 6.02
N ILE A 40 -6.01 -11.17 5.17
CA ILE A 40 -5.03 -10.14 4.76
C ILE A 40 -4.86 -10.03 3.24
N SER A 41 -5.77 -10.64 2.45
CA SER A 41 -5.70 -10.62 0.99
C SER A 41 -4.34 -11.06 0.44
N SER A 42 -3.74 -12.12 1.00
CA SER A 42 -2.42 -12.64 0.60
C SER A 42 -1.39 -11.52 0.43
N TRP A 43 -1.21 -10.73 1.49
CA TRP A 43 -0.37 -9.52 1.54
C TRP A 43 -0.95 -8.34 0.76
N TRP A 44 -2.27 -8.07 0.94
CA TRP A 44 -2.98 -6.90 0.45
C TRP A 44 -3.20 -6.86 -1.07
N THR A 45 -2.86 -7.95 -1.78
CA THR A 45 -2.92 -8.03 -3.24
C THR A 45 -4.24 -8.58 -3.77
N CYS A 46 -4.79 -9.62 -3.15
CA CYS A 46 -6.01 -10.28 -3.57
C CYS A 46 -7.24 -9.42 -3.25
N LEU A 47 -7.60 -8.51 -4.18
CA LEU A 47 -8.58 -7.47 -3.92
C LEU A 47 -10.02 -8.00 -3.89
N ILE A 48 -10.42 -8.74 -4.92
CA ILE A 48 -11.82 -9.19 -5.15
C ILE A 48 -12.02 -10.69 -4.94
N GLY A 49 -11.04 -11.36 -4.36
CA GLY A 49 -11.04 -12.80 -4.12
C GLY A 49 -10.16 -13.58 -5.07
N HIS A 50 -9.69 -14.72 -4.58
CA HIS A 50 -8.86 -15.65 -5.32
C HIS A 50 -9.60 -16.29 -6.49
N SER A 51 -8.90 -16.52 -7.59
CA SER A 51 -9.41 -17.20 -8.78
C SER A 51 -10.72 -16.61 -9.32
N HIS A 52 -10.83 -15.28 -9.31
CA HIS A 52 -12.03 -14.58 -9.77
C HIS A 52 -12.36 -14.94 -11.23
N PRO A 53 -13.57 -15.45 -11.52
CA PRO A 53 -13.90 -16.04 -12.84
C PRO A 53 -13.65 -15.11 -14.01
N HIS A 54 -14.03 -13.82 -13.87
CA HIS A 54 -13.86 -12.81 -14.92
C HIS A 54 -12.38 -12.58 -15.25
N ILE A 55 -11.51 -12.45 -14.22
CA ILE A 55 -10.06 -12.26 -14.43
C ILE A 55 -9.45 -13.51 -15.09
N VAL A 56 -9.81 -14.71 -14.61
CA VAL A 56 -9.31 -15.99 -15.17
C VAL A 56 -9.70 -16.11 -16.64
N ALA A 57 -10.95 -15.79 -17.00
CA ALA A 57 -11.41 -15.85 -18.39
C ALA A 57 -10.67 -14.83 -19.26
N ALA A 58 -10.52 -13.58 -18.78
CA ALA A 58 -9.81 -12.52 -19.50
C ALA A 58 -8.35 -12.90 -19.81
N LEU A 59 -7.65 -13.51 -18.83
CA LEU A 59 -6.26 -13.95 -18.99
C LEU A 59 -6.14 -15.10 -19.99
N LYS A 60 -7.04 -16.09 -19.96
CA LYS A 60 -7.06 -17.20 -20.93
C LYS A 60 -7.22 -16.66 -22.36
N ASN A 61 -8.14 -15.74 -22.58
CA ASN A 61 -8.37 -15.11 -23.89
C ASN A 61 -7.15 -14.27 -24.34
N GLN A 62 -6.49 -13.57 -23.41
CA GLN A 62 -5.32 -12.77 -23.73
C GLN A 62 -4.11 -13.64 -24.12
N LEU A 63 -3.94 -14.80 -23.50
CA LEU A 63 -2.88 -15.77 -23.86
C LEU A 63 -3.01 -16.27 -25.30
N ASP A 64 -4.24 -16.43 -25.79
CA ASP A 64 -4.51 -16.84 -27.19
C ASP A 64 -4.26 -15.71 -28.21
N THR A 65 -4.11 -14.46 -27.73
CA THR A 65 -4.00 -13.28 -28.63
C THR A 65 -2.57 -12.72 -28.66
N LEU A 66 -2.02 -12.36 -27.51
CA LEU A 66 -0.68 -11.76 -27.39
C LEU A 66 -0.20 -11.92 -25.95
N ASP A 67 0.88 -12.66 -25.78
CA ASP A 67 1.53 -12.91 -24.49
C ASP A 67 2.52 -11.82 -24.09
N HIS A 68 3.35 -11.37 -25.04
CA HIS A 68 4.32 -10.30 -24.83
C HIS A 68 4.75 -9.65 -26.14
N VAL A 69 5.06 -8.35 -26.06
CA VAL A 69 5.78 -7.58 -27.08
C VAL A 69 6.57 -6.48 -26.40
N ILE A 70 7.74 -6.12 -26.91
CA ILE A 70 8.52 -4.99 -26.44
C ILE A 70 7.69 -3.69 -26.49
N PHE A 71 7.59 -2.95 -25.38
CA PHE A 71 6.85 -1.70 -25.32
C PHE A 71 7.64 -0.49 -25.86
N GLY A 72 8.93 -0.67 -26.11
CA GLY A 72 9.79 0.34 -26.78
C GLY A 72 9.55 0.35 -28.30
N GLY A 73 8.71 1.26 -28.78
CA GLY A 73 8.36 1.40 -30.18
C GLY A 73 7.17 0.55 -30.64
N CYS A 74 6.62 -0.29 -29.77
CA CYS A 74 5.37 -1.00 -29.98
C CYS A 74 4.33 -0.58 -28.95
N THR A 75 3.06 -0.84 -29.25
CA THR A 75 1.94 -0.71 -28.32
C THR A 75 0.91 -1.79 -28.59
N HIS A 76 -0.05 -1.96 -27.69
CA HIS A 76 -1.13 -2.94 -27.82
C HIS A 76 -2.38 -2.49 -27.04
N GLU A 77 -3.53 -2.99 -27.45
CA GLU A 77 -4.82 -2.57 -26.92
C GLU A 77 -4.91 -2.65 -25.39
N PRO A 78 -4.57 -3.75 -24.68
CA PRO A 78 -4.69 -3.79 -23.23
C PRO A 78 -3.91 -2.69 -22.50
N ALA A 79 -2.73 -2.30 -22.96
CA ALA A 79 -1.97 -1.22 -22.31
C ALA A 79 -2.61 0.15 -22.56
N VAL A 80 -3.10 0.41 -23.77
CA VAL A 80 -3.77 1.68 -24.10
C VAL A 80 -5.07 1.81 -23.29
N ALA A 81 -5.93 0.80 -23.33
CA ALA A 81 -7.21 0.79 -22.61
C ALA A 81 -7.03 0.93 -21.10
N LEU A 82 -6.02 0.25 -20.52
CA LEU A 82 -5.70 0.40 -19.10
C LEU A 82 -5.23 1.83 -18.77
N ALA A 83 -4.37 2.41 -19.60
CA ALA A 83 -3.89 3.78 -19.39
C ALA A 83 -5.07 4.78 -19.44
N GLU A 84 -5.94 4.67 -20.43
CA GLU A 84 -7.13 5.52 -20.55
C GLU A 84 -8.04 5.38 -19.32
N LYS A 85 -8.33 4.14 -18.88
CA LYS A 85 -9.17 3.89 -17.70
C LYS A 85 -8.52 4.45 -16.41
N LEU A 86 -7.22 4.26 -16.21
CA LEU A 86 -6.52 4.80 -15.04
C LEU A 86 -6.46 6.34 -15.07
N CYS A 87 -6.20 6.95 -16.21
CA CYS A 87 -6.25 8.41 -16.35
C CYS A 87 -7.64 8.96 -16.04
N ALA A 88 -8.69 8.33 -16.56
CA ALA A 88 -10.07 8.74 -16.28
C ALA A 88 -10.44 8.63 -14.78
N LEU A 89 -10.00 7.56 -14.09
CA LEU A 89 -10.28 7.35 -12.68
C LEU A 89 -9.53 8.30 -11.75
N THR A 90 -8.31 8.71 -12.11
CA THR A 90 -7.41 9.50 -11.26
C THR A 90 -7.41 10.99 -11.60
N GLY A 91 -7.84 11.35 -12.81
CA GLY A 91 -7.70 12.71 -13.36
C GLY A 91 -6.25 13.09 -13.68
N LEU A 92 -5.32 12.13 -13.71
CA LEU A 92 -3.94 12.31 -14.18
C LEU A 92 -3.84 12.01 -15.68
N ASP A 93 -2.76 12.47 -16.32
CA ASP A 93 -2.72 12.60 -17.78
C ASP A 93 -1.89 11.49 -18.45
N ARG A 94 -0.91 10.90 -17.74
CA ARG A 94 0.07 9.97 -18.30
C ARG A 94 0.31 8.79 -17.38
N VAL A 95 0.60 7.63 -17.95
CA VAL A 95 0.89 6.38 -17.23
C VAL A 95 2.25 5.83 -17.66
N PHE A 96 3.04 5.42 -16.69
CA PHE A 96 4.24 4.61 -16.87
C PHE A 96 4.03 3.28 -16.13
N TYR A 97 4.14 2.15 -16.84
CA TYR A 97 4.00 0.82 -16.26
C TYR A 97 5.32 0.34 -15.66
N ALA A 98 5.25 -0.30 -14.50
CA ALA A 98 6.35 -0.95 -13.81
C ALA A 98 5.94 -2.36 -13.39
N ASP A 99 6.93 -3.23 -13.13
CA ASP A 99 6.65 -4.64 -12.86
C ASP A 99 6.13 -4.87 -11.43
N ILE A 100 6.61 -4.08 -10.45
CA ILE A 100 6.25 -4.20 -9.02
C ILE A 100 6.18 -2.83 -8.35
N GLY A 101 5.57 -2.78 -7.16
CA GLY A 101 5.37 -1.53 -6.43
C GLY A 101 6.67 -0.76 -6.13
N SER A 102 7.71 -1.42 -5.64
CA SER A 102 9.00 -0.76 -5.37
C SER A 102 9.66 -0.21 -6.64
N ALA A 103 9.49 -0.88 -7.79
CA ALA A 103 9.94 -0.35 -9.08
C ALA A 103 9.15 0.91 -9.49
N ALA A 104 7.84 0.98 -9.19
CA ALA A 104 7.06 2.20 -9.41
C ALA A 104 7.58 3.37 -8.53
N VAL A 105 7.97 3.09 -7.30
CA VAL A 105 8.62 4.10 -6.43
C VAL A 105 9.93 4.57 -7.05
N GLU A 106 10.81 3.67 -7.50
CA GLU A 106 12.06 4.01 -8.21
C GLU A 106 11.79 4.91 -9.43
N VAL A 107 10.76 4.57 -10.21
CA VAL A 107 10.34 5.36 -11.39
C VAL A 107 9.94 6.76 -10.97
N ALA A 108 9.09 6.92 -9.95
CA ALA A 108 8.61 8.22 -9.50
C ALA A 108 9.74 9.09 -8.92
N LEU A 109 10.63 8.51 -8.10
CA LEU A 109 11.78 9.23 -7.56
C LEU A 109 12.71 9.71 -8.68
N LYS A 110 13.08 8.80 -9.61
CA LYS A 110 13.92 9.14 -10.76
C LYS A 110 13.27 10.16 -11.68
N MET A 111 11.95 10.01 -11.94
CA MET A 111 11.23 10.92 -12.82
C MET A 111 11.13 12.32 -12.19
N SER A 112 10.84 12.41 -10.89
CA SER A 112 10.82 13.67 -10.17
C SER A 112 12.19 14.35 -10.17
N PHE A 113 13.26 13.63 -9.84
CA PHE A 113 14.63 14.15 -9.89
C PHE A 113 14.98 14.65 -11.31
N HIS A 114 14.79 13.80 -12.33
CA HIS A 114 15.16 14.12 -13.72
C HIS A 114 14.32 15.28 -14.29
N TYR A 115 13.05 15.40 -13.89
CA TYR A 115 12.23 16.57 -14.20
C TYR A 115 12.92 17.86 -13.76
N TRP A 116 13.35 17.94 -12.50
CA TRP A 116 14.00 19.15 -11.98
C TRP A 116 15.32 19.48 -12.70
N GLN A 117 16.08 18.45 -13.12
CA GLN A 117 17.26 18.66 -13.95
C GLN A 117 16.87 19.25 -15.31
N ASN A 118 15.85 18.70 -15.97
CA ASN A 118 15.40 19.14 -17.28
C ASN A 118 14.83 20.57 -17.30
N VAL A 119 14.26 21.04 -16.18
CA VAL A 119 13.74 22.42 -16.05
C VAL A 119 14.75 23.38 -15.41
N GLY A 120 16.02 22.98 -15.26
CA GLY A 120 17.11 23.85 -14.81
C GLY A 120 17.19 24.08 -13.29
N GLN A 121 16.49 23.28 -12.49
CA GLN A 121 16.56 23.36 -11.03
C GLN A 121 17.49 22.29 -10.43
N ALA A 122 18.75 22.28 -10.87
CA ALA A 122 19.74 21.24 -10.59
C ALA A 122 20.07 21.05 -9.08
N LYS A 123 19.72 22.00 -8.21
CA LYS A 123 19.92 21.87 -6.77
C LYS A 123 18.92 20.91 -6.12
N LYS A 124 17.77 20.66 -6.74
CA LYS A 124 16.75 19.75 -6.22
C LYS A 124 17.21 18.31 -6.39
N VAL A 125 17.73 17.72 -5.30
CA VAL A 125 18.34 16.38 -5.28
C VAL A 125 17.89 15.55 -4.07
N ARG A 126 17.09 16.11 -3.16
CA ARG A 126 16.67 15.46 -1.92
C ARG A 126 15.20 15.03 -1.99
N PHE A 127 14.87 14.02 -1.21
CA PHE A 127 13.49 13.55 -1.02
C PHE A 127 13.09 13.68 0.44
N VAL A 128 11.82 13.97 0.66
CA VAL A 128 11.21 13.97 1.99
C VAL A 128 10.29 12.74 2.10
N CYS A 129 10.36 12.03 3.24
CA CYS A 129 9.41 10.98 3.57
C CYS A 129 8.90 11.15 5.01
N LEU A 130 7.83 10.43 5.37
CA LEU A 130 7.29 10.45 6.72
C LEU A 130 8.03 9.46 7.62
N SER A 131 8.10 9.76 8.92
CA SER A 131 8.57 8.77 9.90
C SER A 131 7.67 7.54 9.87
N GLY A 132 8.27 6.35 10.00
CA GLY A 132 7.56 5.07 9.93
C GLY A 132 7.00 4.71 8.53
N SER A 133 7.38 5.42 7.46
CA SER A 133 6.95 5.11 6.08
C SER A 133 7.56 3.81 5.55
N TYR A 134 6.85 3.19 4.58
CA TYR A 134 7.35 2.04 3.84
C TYR A 134 6.93 2.12 2.37
N HIS A 135 7.92 2.15 1.48
CA HIS A 135 7.69 2.30 0.04
C HIS A 135 8.28 1.15 -0.80
N GLY A 136 8.83 0.12 -0.15
CA GLY A 136 9.41 -1.05 -0.80
C GLY A 136 10.88 -1.28 -0.43
N GLU A 137 11.50 -2.28 -1.05
CA GLU A 137 12.80 -2.83 -0.63
C GLU A 137 13.86 -2.79 -1.73
N THR A 138 13.61 -2.19 -2.90
CA THR A 138 14.68 -1.79 -3.82
C THR A 138 15.43 -0.59 -3.23
N LEU A 139 16.68 -0.36 -3.61
CA LEU A 139 17.53 0.62 -2.91
C LEU A 139 16.96 2.03 -2.87
N GLY A 140 16.37 2.54 -3.96
CA GLY A 140 15.74 3.85 -3.95
C GLY A 140 14.45 3.88 -3.13
N ALA A 141 13.58 2.88 -3.26
CA ALA A 141 12.36 2.75 -2.44
C ALA A 141 12.71 2.60 -0.95
N LEU A 142 13.73 1.80 -0.64
CA LEU A 142 14.22 1.61 0.71
C LEU A 142 14.86 2.89 1.27
N SER A 143 15.45 3.73 0.42
CA SER A 143 16.03 5.02 0.83
C SER A 143 14.98 5.99 1.38
N VAL A 144 13.73 5.92 0.92
CA VAL A 144 12.60 6.75 1.40
C VAL A 144 11.69 5.98 2.38
N THR A 145 12.11 4.79 2.81
CA THR A 145 11.45 3.97 3.84
C THR A 145 12.10 4.24 5.19
N ASP A 146 11.29 4.48 6.23
CA ASP A 146 11.76 4.72 7.61
C ASP A 146 11.37 3.56 8.55
N VAL A 147 11.85 2.36 8.23
CA VAL A 147 11.74 1.18 9.10
C VAL A 147 13.11 0.90 9.71
N ALA A 148 13.22 1.03 11.02
CA ALA A 148 14.50 1.01 11.75
C ALA A 148 15.37 -0.22 11.45
N LEU A 149 14.77 -1.42 11.32
CA LEU A 149 15.50 -2.66 11.02
C LEU A 149 16.19 -2.59 9.65
N TYR A 150 15.49 -2.12 8.62
CA TYR A 150 16.04 -2.00 7.27
C TYR A 150 17.12 -0.92 7.21
N ARG A 151 16.87 0.24 7.81
CA ARG A 151 17.86 1.32 7.87
C ARG A 151 19.13 0.92 8.61
N LYS A 152 19.02 0.16 9.70
CA LYS A 152 20.18 -0.38 10.43
C LYS A 152 21.02 -1.30 9.55
N THR A 153 20.39 -2.13 8.73
CA THR A 153 21.09 -3.14 7.91
C THR A 153 21.65 -2.55 6.63
N TYR A 154 20.86 -1.76 5.91
CA TYR A 154 21.19 -1.30 4.55
C TYR A 154 21.61 0.17 4.49
N GLY A 155 21.57 0.92 5.60
CA GLY A 155 21.90 2.34 5.66
C GLY A 155 23.14 2.76 4.88
N PRO A 156 24.28 2.01 4.95
CA PRO A 156 25.51 2.40 4.24
C PRO A 156 25.40 2.48 2.71
N ILE A 157 24.36 1.89 2.12
CA ILE A 157 24.15 1.87 0.65
C ILE A 157 22.89 2.61 0.19
N LEU A 158 22.19 3.27 1.12
CA LEU A 158 20.97 4.02 0.83
C LEU A 158 21.26 5.51 0.63
N LEU A 159 20.41 6.15 -0.18
CA LEU A 159 20.31 7.61 -0.20
C LEU A 159 19.73 8.07 1.15
N GLU A 160 20.17 9.24 1.61
CA GLU A 160 19.68 9.80 2.86
C GLU A 160 18.50 10.75 2.60
N PRO A 161 17.26 10.40 3.01
CA PRO A 161 16.11 11.27 2.88
C PRO A 161 16.05 12.29 4.01
N ILE A 162 15.18 13.29 3.84
CA ILE A 162 14.74 14.14 4.95
C ILE A 162 13.49 13.48 5.54
N ILE A 163 13.55 13.09 6.80
CA ILE A 163 12.42 12.47 7.49
C ILE A 163 11.65 13.56 8.24
N THR A 164 10.36 13.68 7.98
CA THR A 164 9.44 14.56 8.72
C THR A 164 8.50 13.72 9.58
N PRO A 165 8.03 14.21 10.74
CA PRO A 165 7.11 13.46 11.59
C PRO A 165 5.83 13.07 10.87
N ALA A 166 5.41 11.80 11.04
CA ALA A 166 4.13 11.32 10.51
C ALA A 166 2.95 11.86 11.33
N PRO A 167 1.79 12.08 10.70
CA PRO A 167 0.57 12.54 11.37
C PRO A 167 -0.19 11.38 12.07
N ASP A 168 0.51 10.37 12.56
CA ASP A 168 -0.03 9.16 13.19
C ASP A 168 -0.93 9.51 14.38
N ALA A 169 -2.25 9.33 14.23
CA ALA A 169 -3.24 9.69 15.26
C ALA A 169 -3.02 8.91 16.59
N TYR A 170 -2.42 7.73 16.54
CA TYR A 170 -2.06 6.96 17.74
C TYR A 170 -1.05 7.70 18.63
N GLN A 171 -0.22 8.56 18.05
CA GLN A 171 0.79 9.37 18.75
C GLN A 171 0.24 10.71 19.26
N ALA A 172 -1.02 11.01 18.97
CA ALA A 172 -1.61 12.28 19.42
C ALA A 172 -1.59 12.38 20.96
N PRO A 173 -1.19 13.54 21.51
CA PRO A 173 -1.26 13.78 22.96
C PRO A 173 -2.69 13.66 23.49
N ALA A 174 -2.82 13.33 24.76
CA ALA A 174 -4.14 13.26 25.40
C ALA A 174 -4.92 14.55 25.22
N GLY A 175 -6.18 14.44 24.78
CA GLY A 175 -7.07 15.57 24.51
C GLY A 175 -6.88 16.26 23.15
N VAL A 176 -5.89 15.86 22.35
CA VAL A 176 -5.70 16.36 20.97
C VAL A 176 -6.42 15.43 19.99
N SER A 177 -7.30 15.98 19.17
CA SER A 177 -8.00 15.20 18.15
C SER A 177 -7.03 14.73 17.04
N ALA A 178 -7.36 13.62 16.36
CA ALA A 178 -6.59 13.15 15.20
C ALA A 178 -6.45 14.25 14.11
N ARG A 179 -7.50 15.09 13.95
CA ARG A 179 -7.49 16.21 13.01
C ARG A 179 -6.50 17.28 13.43
N ASP A 180 -6.55 17.72 14.70
CA ASP A 180 -5.67 18.78 15.20
C ASP A 180 -4.22 18.33 15.23
N PHE A 181 -3.97 17.07 15.61
CA PHE A 181 -2.62 16.49 15.53
C PHE A 181 -2.09 16.45 14.10
N ALA A 182 -2.92 16.05 13.13
CA ALA A 182 -2.55 16.09 11.71
C ALA A 182 -2.23 17.51 11.23
N ILE A 183 -2.97 18.53 11.70
CA ILE A 183 -2.68 19.95 11.43
C ILE A 183 -1.33 20.37 12.03
N MET A 184 -1.04 19.96 13.26
CA MET A 184 0.25 20.27 13.90
C MET A 184 1.43 19.66 13.13
N GLN A 185 1.31 18.39 12.70
CA GLN A 185 2.37 17.74 11.93
C GLN A 185 2.50 18.34 10.53
N ALA A 186 1.41 18.73 9.89
CA ALA A 186 1.46 19.45 8.61
C ALA A 186 2.20 20.79 8.73
N GLY A 187 2.04 21.51 9.86
CA GLY A 187 2.80 22.72 10.13
C GLY A 187 4.32 22.51 10.17
N GLN A 188 4.78 21.36 10.67
CA GLN A 188 6.22 21.01 10.63
C GLN A 188 6.71 20.77 9.19
N LEU A 189 5.91 20.06 8.38
CA LEU A 189 6.20 19.88 6.95
C LEU A 189 6.25 21.22 6.21
N GLU A 190 5.30 22.11 6.45
CA GLU A 190 5.25 23.44 5.84
C GLU A 190 6.51 24.26 6.17
N GLN A 191 6.94 24.26 7.43
CA GLN A 191 8.17 24.92 7.85
C GLN A 191 9.42 24.30 7.17
N LEU A 192 9.48 22.98 7.07
CA LEU A 192 10.54 22.28 6.37
C LEU A 192 10.62 22.69 4.90
N LEU A 193 9.49 22.68 4.18
CA LEU A 193 9.44 23.04 2.77
C LEU A 193 9.75 24.53 2.57
N ALA A 194 9.26 25.41 3.43
CA ALA A 194 9.59 26.84 3.37
C ALA A 194 11.10 27.09 3.53
N ALA A 195 11.78 26.33 4.35
CA ALA A 195 13.21 26.49 4.64
C ALA A 195 14.14 25.84 3.60
N ARG A 196 13.70 24.77 2.92
CA ARG A 196 14.61 23.88 2.15
C ARG A 196 14.07 23.46 0.78
N SER A 197 13.04 24.08 0.25
CA SER A 197 12.43 23.68 -1.02
C SER A 197 13.37 23.76 -2.23
N ASP A 198 14.43 24.56 -2.17
CA ASP A 198 15.41 24.69 -3.24
C ASP A 198 16.27 23.44 -3.46
N GLU A 199 16.33 22.53 -2.48
CA GLU A 199 17.04 21.25 -2.58
C GLU A 199 16.12 20.03 -2.66
N ILE A 200 14.79 20.18 -2.43
CA ILE A 200 13.84 19.08 -2.34
C ILE A 200 13.15 18.84 -3.68
N CYS A 201 13.30 17.60 -4.23
CA CYS A 201 12.57 17.14 -5.41
C CYS A 201 11.11 16.86 -5.11
N ALA A 202 10.86 16.01 -4.11
CA ALA A 202 9.54 15.53 -3.80
C ALA A 202 9.37 15.17 -2.32
N LEU A 203 8.13 15.26 -1.86
CA LEU A 203 7.58 14.55 -0.72
C LEU A 203 6.94 13.24 -1.21
N ILE A 204 7.30 12.11 -0.63
CA ILE A 204 6.60 10.83 -0.82
C ILE A 204 5.89 10.43 0.47
N LEU A 205 4.65 9.94 0.36
CA LEU A 205 3.85 9.48 1.50
C LEU A 205 2.83 8.41 1.09
N GLU A 206 2.46 7.56 2.06
CA GLU A 206 1.32 6.63 1.97
C GLU A 206 0.06 7.39 2.40
N PRO A 207 -0.94 7.63 1.53
CA PRO A 207 -2.14 8.40 1.90
C PRO A 207 -3.00 7.66 2.93
N LEU A 208 -3.35 8.33 4.02
CA LEU A 208 -4.24 7.94 5.12
C LEU A 208 -3.77 6.78 5.99
N VAL A 209 -3.03 5.80 5.47
CA VAL A 209 -2.62 4.62 6.23
C VAL A 209 -1.19 4.23 5.86
N GLN A 210 -0.27 4.30 6.80
CA GLN A 210 1.06 3.71 6.70
C GLN A 210 0.95 2.21 7.04
N CYS A 211 0.75 1.40 6.00
CA CYS A 211 0.38 0.00 6.19
C CYS A 211 1.49 -0.82 6.87
N ALA A 212 2.66 -0.94 6.26
CA ALA A 212 3.76 -1.72 6.80
C ALA A 212 4.38 -1.09 8.06
N GLY A 213 4.21 0.21 8.27
CA GLY A 213 4.56 0.95 9.48
C GLY A 213 3.70 0.63 10.70
N GLY A 214 2.81 -0.37 10.61
CA GLY A 214 1.93 -0.81 11.71
C GLY A 214 0.49 -0.36 11.56
N MET A 215 -0.01 -0.22 10.34
CA MET A 215 -1.37 0.23 10.04
C MET A 215 -1.70 1.56 10.73
N ARG A 216 -0.75 2.51 10.72
CA ARG A 216 -0.91 3.84 11.32
C ARG A 216 -1.84 4.68 10.47
N MET A 217 -2.84 5.25 11.09
CA MET A 217 -3.90 6.00 10.41
C MET A 217 -3.88 7.47 10.78
N TYR A 218 -4.25 8.33 9.83
CA TYR A 218 -4.26 9.77 10.05
C TYR A 218 -5.37 10.50 9.29
N HIS A 219 -5.69 11.69 9.75
CA HIS A 219 -6.78 12.50 9.23
C HIS A 219 -6.45 13.09 7.84
N PRO A 220 -7.40 13.10 6.87
CA PRO A 220 -7.20 13.61 5.51
C PRO A 220 -6.68 15.06 5.43
N VAL A 221 -6.94 15.90 6.42
CA VAL A 221 -6.45 17.30 6.46
C VAL A 221 -4.93 17.40 6.30
N TYR A 222 -4.17 16.36 6.69
CA TYR A 222 -2.72 16.36 6.46
C TYR A 222 -2.40 16.34 4.96
N LEU A 223 -3.11 15.54 4.18
CA LEU A 223 -2.93 15.45 2.73
C LEU A 223 -3.27 16.77 2.03
N GLU A 224 -4.37 17.44 2.47
CA GLU A 224 -4.78 18.74 1.96
C GLU A 224 -3.65 19.77 2.13
N ARG A 225 -3.11 19.85 3.35
CA ARG A 225 -2.04 20.79 3.70
C ARG A 225 -0.71 20.42 3.04
N ALA A 226 -0.36 19.13 2.99
CA ALA A 226 0.83 18.65 2.29
C ALA A 226 0.79 19.00 0.80
N ARG A 227 -0.36 18.79 0.12
CA ARG A 227 -0.54 19.21 -1.28
C ARG A 227 -0.37 20.72 -1.44
N ALA A 228 -1.01 21.51 -0.60
CA ALA A 228 -0.91 22.97 -0.65
C ALA A 228 0.54 23.46 -0.44
N ALA A 229 1.24 22.90 0.55
CA ALA A 229 2.63 23.23 0.83
C ALA A 229 3.56 22.85 -0.33
N CYS A 230 3.41 21.64 -0.88
CA CYS A 230 4.17 21.19 -2.05
C CYS A 230 3.94 22.13 -3.26
N SER A 231 2.69 22.53 -3.52
CA SER A 231 2.37 23.46 -4.60
C SER A 231 2.98 24.86 -4.39
N THR A 232 2.90 25.39 -3.17
CA THR A 232 3.42 26.72 -2.82
C THR A 232 4.94 26.79 -2.98
N HIS A 233 5.64 25.69 -2.65
CA HIS A 233 7.09 25.65 -2.64
C HIS A 233 7.72 24.97 -3.86
N GLY A 234 6.93 24.59 -4.87
CA GLY A 234 7.42 23.94 -6.09
C GLY A 234 8.12 22.62 -5.77
N VAL A 235 7.53 21.78 -4.93
CA VAL A 235 7.98 20.43 -4.60
C VAL A 235 6.95 19.43 -5.12
N HIS A 236 7.37 18.33 -5.73
CA HIS A 236 6.42 17.31 -6.17
C HIS A 236 5.83 16.55 -4.97
N LEU A 237 4.56 16.19 -5.08
CA LEU A 237 3.89 15.25 -4.18
C LEU A 237 3.77 13.88 -4.87
N ILE A 238 4.39 12.86 -4.28
CA ILE A 238 4.27 11.46 -4.69
C ILE A 238 3.33 10.77 -3.69
N ALA A 239 2.15 10.36 -4.14
CA ALA A 239 1.19 9.62 -3.35
C ALA A 239 1.35 8.11 -3.63
N ASP A 240 1.81 7.37 -2.64
CA ASP A 240 1.96 5.92 -2.73
C ASP A 240 0.67 5.22 -2.31
N GLU A 241 -0.21 4.95 -3.28
CA GLU A 241 -1.45 4.21 -3.09
C GLU A 241 -1.34 2.71 -3.44
N ILE A 242 -0.12 2.17 -3.50
CA ILE A 242 0.12 0.76 -3.83
C ILE A 242 -0.64 -0.18 -2.89
N ALA A 243 -0.70 0.15 -1.58
CA ALA A 243 -1.40 -0.66 -0.58
C ALA A 243 -2.83 -0.19 -0.30
N VAL A 244 -3.13 1.08 -0.50
CA VAL A 244 -4.36 1.74 -0.03
C VAL A 244 -5.34 2.10 -1.13
N GLY A 245 -4.96 1.98 -2.39
CA GLY A 245 -5.83 2.23 -3.54
C GLY A 245 -6.95 1.19 -3.72
N PHE A 246 -7.76 1.41 -4.75
CA PHE A 246 -8.83 0.52 -5.20
C PHE A 246 -9.86 0.17 -4.13
N GLY A 247 -10.26 1.15 -3.30
CA GLY A 247 -11.34 0.98 -2.32
C GLY A 247 -10.90 0.59 -0.92
N ARG A 248 -9.60 0.32 -0.68
CA ARG A 248 -9.11 -0.12 0.64
C ARG A 248 -9.43 0.88 1.76
N THR A 249 -9.39 2.17 1.49
CA THR A 249 -9.69 3.24 2.46
C THR A 249 -11.15 3.72 2.42
N GLY A 250 -12.00 3.11 1.58
CA GLY A 250 -13.42 3.48 1.46
C GLY A 250 -13.77 4.31 0.23
N THR A 251 -12.79 4.91 -0.43
CA THR A 251 -12.91 5.57 -1.75
C THR A 251 -12.04 4.82 -2.76
N MET A 252 -12.25 5.03 -4.07
CA MET A 252 -11.43 4.37 -5.10
C MET A 252 -9.94 4.62 -4.86
N PHE A 253 -9.57 5.86 -4.56
CA PHE A 253 -8.22 6.25 -4.13
C PHE A 253 -8.28 7.04 -2.83
N ALA A 254 -7.29 6.85 -1.96
CA ALA A 254 -7.22 7.50 -0.65
C ALA A 254 -7.12 9.05 -0.76
N CYS A 255 -6.41 9.56 -1.76
CA CYS A 255 -6.30 10.99 -2.06
C CYS A 255 -7.65 11.67 -2.30
N GLN A 256 -8.68 10.94 -2.74
CA GLN A 256 -10.02 11.48 -2.96
C GLN A 256 -10.68 11.96 -1.66
N GLN A 257 -10.34 11.37 -0.51
CA GLN A 257 -10.88 11.81 0.79
C GLN A 257 -10.38 13.19 1.21
N ALA A 258 -9.25 13.61 0.69
CA ALA A 258 -8.70 14.95 0.89
C ALA A 258 -8.98 15.89 -0.29
N GLY A 259 -9.67 15.44 -1.33
CA GLY A 259 -9.93 16.23 -2.53
C GLY A 259 -8.68 16.68 -3.27
N ILE A 260 -7.57 15.96 -3.14
CA ILE A 260 -6.29 16.34 -3.74
C ILE A 260 -5.93 15.48 -4.95
N ARG A 261 -5.06 16.05 -5.81
CA ARG A 261 -4.36 15.36 -6.89
C ARG A 261 -2.86 15.51 -6.68
N ALA A 262 -2.15 14.39 -6.62
CA ALA A 262 -0.69 14.35 -6.52
C ALA A 262 -0.04 14.62 -7.90
N ASP A 263 1.26 14.95 -7.91
CA ASP A 263 2.04 15.06 -9.15
C ASP A 263 2.39 13.66 -9.69
N PHE A 264 2.56 12.70 -8.76
CA PHE A 264 2.72 11.28 -9.06
C PHE A 264 1.80 10.46 -8.16
N LEU A 265 1.05 9.53 -8.75
CA LEU A 265 0.24 8.54 -8.04
C LEU A 265 0.76 7.15 -8.38
N LEU A 266 1.12 6.39 -7.35
CA LEU A 266 1.65 5.03 -7.50
C LEU A 266 0.55 4.02 -7.19
N LEU A 267 0.34 3.08 -8.11
CA LEU A 267 -0.65 2.01 -7.99
C LEU A 267 0.02 0.65 -8.15
N GLY A 268 -0.49 -0.36 -7.46
CA GLY A 268 0.03 -1.72 -7.52
C GLY A 268 -0.86 -2.69 -6.77
N LYS A 269 -0.31 -3.81 -6.29
CA LYS A 269 -1.02 -4.82 -5.48
C LYS A 269 -2.42 -5.14 -6.02
N GLY A 270 -3.47 -4.49 -5.47
CA GLY A 270 -4.85 -4.68 -5.88
C GLY A 270 -5.16 -4.33 -7.34
N LEU A 271 -4.28 -3.63 -8.04
CA LEU A 271 -4.46 -3.23 -9.44
C LEU A 271 -4.82 -4.42 -10.36
N THR A 272 -4.19 -5.58 -10.15
CA THR A 272 -4.45 -6.81 -10.93
C THR A 272 -5.34 -7.81 -10.20
N GLY A 273 -6.01 -7.41 -9.12
CA GLY A 273 -6.71 -8.35 -8.24
C GLY A 273 -5.79 -9.34 -7.52
N GLY A 274 -4.46 -9.11 -7.57
CA GLY A 274 -3.45 -9.97 -6.96
C GLY A 274 -3.01 -11.16 -7.80
N VAL A 275 -3.46 -11.26 -9.06
CA VAL A 275 -3.20 -12.43 -9.91
C VAL A 275 -1.80 -12.37 -10.53
N LEU A 276 -1.35 -11.20 -10.95
CA LEU A 276 -0.06 -10.98 -11.60
C LEU A 276 0.62 -9.70 -11.08
N PRO A 277 1.95 -9.63 -11.08
CA PRO A 277 2.66 -8.43 -10.69
C PRO A 277 2.51 -7.32 -11.74
N LEU A 278 2.04 -6.16 -11.31
CA LEU A 278 1.99 -4.92 -12.08
C LEU A 278 1.97 -3.74 -11.10
N ALA A 279 2.63 -2.68 -11.48
CA ALA A 279 2.45 -1.37 -10.89
C ALA A 279 2.35 -0.30 -11.98
N ALA A 280 1.78 0.84 -11.63
CA ALA A 280 1.67 1.99 -12.51
C ALA A 280 2.05 3.27 -11.78
N VAL A 281 2.78 4.13 -12.47
CA VAL A 281 3.05 5.51 -12.05
C VAL A 281 2.23 6.42 -12.95
N LEU A 282 1.26 7.11 -12.35
CA LEU A 282 0.51 8.13 -13.06
C LEU A 282 1.12 9.49 -12.77
N THR A 283 1.11 10.36 -13.75
CA THR A 283 1.67 11.72 -13.60
C THR A 283 0.94 12.74 -14.48
N THR A 284 1.31 14.00 -14.31
CA THR A 284 0.68 15.12 -15.02
C THR A 284 1.32 15.34 -16.40
N GLU A 285 0.57 15.99 -17.30
CA GLU A 285 1.10 16.46 -18.58
C GLU A 285 2.31 17.38 -18.41
N VAL A 286 2.34 18.21 -17.37
CA VAL A 286 3.46 19.12 -17.06
C VAL A 286 4.76 18.33 -16.84
N VAL A 287 4.69 17.24 -16.10
CA VAL A 287 5.85 16.36 -15.89
C VAL A 287 6.27 15.72 -17.20
N TYR A 288 5.33 15.17 -17.96
CA TYR A 288 5.61 14.53 -19.24
C TYR A 288 6.32 15.48 -20.24
N GLN A 289 5.86 16.71 -20.36
CA GLN A 289 6.41 17.69 -21.29
C GLN A 289 7.88 18.08 -21.02
N ALA A 290 8.34 17.92 -19.78
CA ALA A 290 9.75 18.14 -19.46
C ALA A 290 10.70 17.11 -20.12
N PHE A 291 10.16 15.95 -20.52
CA PHE A 291 10.90 14.87 -21.19
C PHE A 291 10.66 14.82 -22.69
N TYR A 292 9.56 15.43 -23.16
CA TYR A 292 9.17 15.41 -24.56
C TYR A 292 9.95 16.49 -25.34
N ALA A 293 11.02 16.06 -25.99
CA ALA A 293 11.92 16.98 -26.72
C ALA A 293 12.61 16.24 -27.87
N SER A 294 13.38 16.99 -28.71
CA SER A 294 14.15 16.39 -29.79
C SER A 294 15.17 15.38 -29.26
N TYR A 295 15.48 14.35 -30.06
CA TYR A 295 16.47 13.32 -29.69
C TYR A 295 17.82 13.92 -29.30
N ALA A 296 18.27 14.97 -30.01
CA ALA A 296 19.54 15.65 -29.75
C ALA A 296 19.61 16.34 -28.38
N SER A 297 18.47 16.62 -27.76
CA SER A 297 18.40 17.24 -26.41
C SER A 297 18.75 16.30 -25.30
N GLN A 298 18.68 14.98 -25.53
CA GLN A 298 18.92 13.90 -24.55
C GLN A 298 18.09 14.01 -23.26
N ARG A 299 16.86 14.57 -23.34
CA ARG A 299 15.96 14.78 -22.21
C ARG A 299 15.08 13.58 -21.88
N ALA A 300 15.14 12.51 -22.69
CA ALA A 300 14.30 11.33 -22.50
C ALA A 300 14.47 10.71 -21.11
N PHE A 301 13.38 10.18 -20.55
CA PHE A 301 13.43 9.48 -19.27
C PHE A 301 14.21 8.16 -19.41
N LEU A 302 15.28 8.03 -18.64
CA LEU A 302 16.24 6.93 -18.73
C LEU A 302 15.86 5.81 -17.76
N HIS A 303 14.74 5.11 -18.02
CA HIS A 303 14.29 3.96 -17.26
C HIS A 303 13.39 3.06 -18.12
N SER A 304 13.60 1.76 -18.03
CA SER A 304 12.75 0.77 -18.71
C SER A 304 12.83 -0.57 -17.99
N HIS A 305 11.80 -1.39 -18.17
CA HIS A 305 11.77 -2.79 -17.75
C HIS A 305 11.48 -3.66 -18.97
N SER A 306 11.99 -4.89 -19.01
CA SER A 306 11.78 -5.81 -20.14
C SER A 306 10.31 -6.16 -20.34
N PHE A 307 9.54 -6.23 -19.24
CA PHE A 307 8.13 -6.57 -19.27
C PHE A 307 7.20 -5.36 -19.10
N THR A 308 7.70 -4.14 -19.27
CA THR A 308 6.87 -2.92 -19.18
C THR A 308 5.61 -3.05 -20.04
N GLY A 309 4.46 -2.84 -19.40
CA GLY A 309 3.16 -2.87 -20.09
C GLY A 309 2.81 -4.25 -20.68
N ASN A 310 3.29 -5.37 -20.11
CA ASN A 310 2.97 -6.71 -20.61
C ASN A 310 1.46 -6.87 -20.83
N PRO A 311 1.00 -7.44 -21.96
CA PRO A 311 -0.42 -7.54 -22.29
C PRO A 311 -1.25 -8.30 -21.27
N LEU A 312 -0.70 -9.39 -20.69
CA LEU A 312 -1.41 -10.21 -19.70
C LEU A 312 -1.67 -9.43 -18.40
N VAL A 313 -0.66 -8.72 -17.90
CA VAL A 313 -0.82 -7.95 -16.65
C VAL A 313 -1.74 -6.74 -16.84
N CYS A 314 -1.70 -6.09 -18.01
CA CYS A 314 -2.64 -5.01 -18.37
C CYS A 314 -4.07 -5.56 -18.49
N ARG A 315 -4.27 -6.73 -19.11
CA ARG A 315 -5.59 -7.37 -19.22
C ARG A 315 -6.13 -7.79 -17.85
N ALA A 316 -5.27 -8.32 -16.96
CA ALA A 316 -5.66 -8.64 -15.58
C ALA A 316 -6.14 -7.40 -14.82
N ALA A 317 -5.42 -6.29 -14.97
CA ALA A 317 -5.80 -5.02 -14.35
C ALA A 317 -7.14 -4.48 -14.89
N LEU A 318 -7.33 -4.50 -16.21
CA LEU A 318 -8.62 -4.14 -16.83
C LEU A 318 -9.76 -5.00 -16.29
N ALA A 319 -9.58 -6.33 -16.27
CA ALA A 319 -10.60 -7.25 -15.77
C ALA A 319 -10.91 -7.03 -14.28
N THR A 320 -9.91 -6.62 -13.49
CA THR A 320 -10.12 -6.27 -12.08
C THR A 320 -10.98 -5.00 -11.96
N LEU A 321 -10.68 -3.96 -12.73
CA LEU A 321 -11.46 -2.72 -12.74
C LEU A 321 -12.88 -2.93 -13.27
N GLU A 322 -13.05 -3.76 -14.30
CA GLU A 322 -14.34 -4.17 -14.84
C GLU A 322 -15.19 -4.90 -13.78
N ALA A 323 -14.59 -5.84 -13.05
CA ALA A 323 -15.27 -6.57 -11.98
C ALA A 323 -15.67 -5.66 -10.81
N LEU A 324 -14.78 -4.75 -10.37
CA LEU A 324 -15.10 -3.77 -9.31
C LEU A 324 -16.32 -2.92 -9.66
N GLU A 325 -16.42 -2.49 -10.92
CA GLU A 325 -17.50 -1.67 -11.43
C GLU A 325 -18.81 -2.49 -11.57
N ALA A 326 -18.73 -3.65 -12.24
CA ALA A 326 -19.90 -4.50 -12.51
C ALA A 326 -20.56 -5.04 -11.25
N GLU A 327 -19.76 -5.30 -10.21
CA GLU A 327 -20.24 -5.81 -8.92
C GLU A 327 -20.63 -4.72 -7.92
N ASP A 328 -20.48 -3.45 -8.29
CA ASP A 328 -20.70 -2.30 -7.39
C ASP A 328 -19.94 -2.45 -6.05
N THR A 329 -18.70 -2.92 -6.14
CA THR A 329 -17.92 -3.39 -5.00
C THR A 329 -17.69 -2.30 -3.94
N LEU A 330 -17.45 -1.05 -4.35
CA LEU A 330 -17.19 0.05 -3.40
C LEU A 330 -18.41 0.36 -2.53
N ASN A 331 -19.62 0.28 -3.08
CA ASN A 331 -20.85 0.49 -2.31
C ASN A 331 -21.12 -0.70 -1.38
N LYS A 332 -20.92 -1.93 -1.85
CA LYS A 332 -21.06 -3.14 -1.01
C LYS A 332 -20.08 -3.13 0.17
N ASN A 333 -18.86 -2.66 -0.04
CA ASN A 333 -17.85 -2.57 1.01
C ASN A 333 -18.26 -1.66 2.18
N ARG A 334 -19.17 -0.70 1.98
CA ARG A 334 -19.66 0.15 3.08
C ARG A 334 -20.33 -0.65 4.19
N ALA A 335 -21.12 -1.66 3.83
CA ALA A 335 -21.74 -2.56 4.80
C ALA A 335 -20.71 -3.44 5.50
N LEU A 336 -19.70 -3.93 4.77
CA LEU A 336 -18.61 -4.73 5.34
C LEU A 336 -17.73 -3.90 6.30
N GLN A 337 -17.48 -2.64 6.00
CA GLN A 337 -16.77 -1.72 6.90
C GLN A 337 -17.48 -1.57 8.24
N VAL A 338 -18.81 -1.40 8.20
CA VAL A 338 -19.65 -1.31 9.41
C VAL A 338 -19.61 -2.65 10.18
N ALA A 339 -19.71 -3.79 9.49
CA ALA A 339 -19.63 -5.10 10.10
C ALA A 339 -18.27 -5.33 10.77
N MET A 340 -17.15 -4.97 10.13
CA MET A 340 -15.81 -5.07 10.70
C MET A 340 -15.66 -4.19 11.96
N ALA A 341 -16.15 -2.95 11.92
CA ALA A 341 -16.12 -2.05 13.05
C ALA A 341 -16.91 -2.64 14.25
N ALA A 342 -18.13 -3.09 14.00
CA ALA A 342 -18.99 -3.66 15.04
C ALA A 342 -18.41 -4.95 15.64
N ALA A 343 -17.85 -5.83 14.82
CA ALA A 343 -17.29 -7.10 15.25
C ALA A 343 -16.05 -6.96 16.15
N LEU A 344 -15.21 -5.95 15.91
CA LEU A 344 -13.96 -5.72 16.66
C LEU A 344 -14.10 -4.64 17.75
N ALA A 345 -15.18 -3.86 17.76
CA ALA A 345 -15.41 -2.82 18.78
C ALA A 345 -15.24 -3.29 20.23
N PRO A 346 -15.72 -4.52 20.65
CA PRO A 346 -15.56 -4.99 22.02
C PRO A 346 -14.10 -5.10 22.46
N LEU A 347 -13.16 -5.27 21.54
CA LEU A 347 -11.73 -5.33 21.87
C LEU A 347 -11.17 -4.01 22.41
N SER A 348 -11.84 -2.89 22.16
CA SER A 348 -11.45 -1.60 22.75
C SER A 348 -11.52 -1.56 24.26
N GLU A 349 -12.32 -2.45 24.88
CA GLU A 349 -12.42 -2.57 26.36
C GLU A 349 -11.36 -3.51 26.96
N HIS A 350 -10.63 -4.27 26.13
CA HIS A 350 -9.63 -5.21 26.60
C HIS A 350 -8.44 -4.49 27.25
N PRO A 351 -7.94 -4.93 28.44
CA PRO A 351 -6.86 -4.23 29.15
C PRO A 351 -5.53 -4.16 28.39
N ASN A 352 -5.26 -5.10 27.49
CA ASN A 352 -4.06 -5.13 26.66
C ASN A 352 -4.29 -4.64 25.22
N VAL A 353 -5.39 -3.94 24.95
CA VAL A 353 -5.66 -3.29 23.67
C VAL A 353 -5.68 -1.77 23.89
N ALA A 354 -4.71 -1.06 23.30
CA ALA A 354 -4.64 0.39 23.38
C ALA A 354 -5.64 1.08 22.47
N GLU A 355 -5.83 0.52 21.28
CA GLU A 355 -6.67 1.10 20.25
C GLU A 355 -7.19 0.05 19.26
N VAL A 356 -8.42 0.23 18.82
CA VAL A 356 -8.98 -0.36 17.59
C VAL A 356 -9.20 0.79 16.62
N ARG A 357 -8.50 0.80 15.48
CA ARG A 357 -8.57 1.87 14.48
C ARG A 357 -8.99 1.31 13.12
N GLN A 358 -9.75 2.07 12.37
CA GLN A 358 -10.24 1.65 11.06
C GLN A 358 -10.23 2.78 10.03
N THR A 359 -9.85 2.44 8.80
CA THR A 359 -10.02 3.28 7.62
C THR A 359 -10.49 2.39 6.47
N GLY A 360 -11.76 2.53 6.10
CA GLY A 360 -12.37 1.69 5.06
C GLY A 360 -12.35 0.19 5.44
N MET A 361 -11.79 -0.62 4.55
CA MET A 361 -11.63 -2.08 4.69
C MET A 361 -10.33 -2.50 5.41
N ILE A 362 -9.69 -1.57 6.08
CA ILE A 362 -8.49 -1.80 6.90
C ILE A 362 -8.85 -1.52 8.35
N ILE A 363 -8.75 -2.53 9.22
CA ILE A 363 -8.95 -2.39 10.65
C ILE A 363 -7.79 -3.02 11.41
N ALA A 364 -7.31 -2.36 12.46
CA ALA A 364 -6.16 -2.79 13.22
C ALA A 364 -6.40 -2.68 14.73
N VAL A 365 -5.85 -3.63 15.47
CA VAL A 365 -5.90 -3.75 16.93
C VAL A 365 -4.49 -3.64 17.47
N GLU A 366 -4.21 -2.63 18.28
CA GLU A 366 -2.89 -2.38 18.88
C GLU A 366 -2.76 -3.07 20.22
N LEU A 367 -1.88 -4.07 20.32
CA LEU A 367 -1.61 -4.79 21.57
C LEU A 367 -0.55 -4.07 22.41
N VAL A 368 -0.81 -3.93 23.69
CA VAL A 368 0.09 -3.27 24.65
C VAL A 368 0.20 -4.05 25.96
N ALA A 369 1.34 -3.90 26.62
CA ALA A 369 1.55 -4.44 27.96
C ALA A 369 0.76 -3.65 29.02
N ASP A 370 0.66 -2.34 28.84
CA ASP A 370 -0.11 -1.46 29.72
C ASP A 370 -0.89 -0.45 28.87
N LYS A 371 -2.19 -0.41 29.04
CA LYS A 371 -3.11 0.44 28.26
C LYS A 371 -3.00 1.92 28.64
N ALA A 372 -2.80 2.21 29.92
CA ALA A 372 -2.78 3.58 30.41
C ALA A 372 -1.57 4.36 29.89
N SER A 373 -0.40 3.74 29.92
CA SER A 373 0.84 4.31 29.38
C SER A 373 1.07 4.03 27.89
N ARG A 374 0.24 3.19 27.27
CA ARG A 374 0.44 2.65 25.90
C ARG A 374 1.79 1.95 25.72
N SER A 375 2.35 1.38 26.80
CA SER A 375 3.61 0.65 26.75
C SER A 375 3.48 -0.61 25.90
N ALA A 376 4.26 -0.70 24.83
CA ALA A 376 4.24 -1.86 23.95
C ALA A 376 4.79 -3.10 24.65
N PHE A 377 4.32 -4.29 24.27
CA PHE A 377 5.03 -5.53 24.61
C PHE A 377 6.41 -5.55 23.96
N ASP A 378 7.39 -6.17 24.65
CA ASP A 378 8.70 -6.41 24.03
C ASP A 378 8.51 -7.23 22.74
N TRP A 379 9.09 -6.76 21.65
CA TRP A 379 8.97 -7.43 20.35
C TRP A 379 9.50 -8.88 20.37
N ARG A 380 10.42 -9.21 21.29
CA ARG A 380 10.97 -10.57 21.49
C ARG A 380 9.93 -11.56 22.00
N GLU A 381 8.89 -11.09 22.69
CA GLU A 381 7.79 -11.93 23.14
C GLU A 381 6.89 -12.43 22.00
N ARG A 382 6.97 -11.78 20.84
CA ARG A 382 6.29 -12.17 19.59
C ARG A 382 4.78 -12.40 19.80
N ARG A 383 4.12 -11.51 20.54
CA ARG A 383 2.70 -11.64 20.91
C ARG A 383 1.80 -11.79 19.66
N GLY A 384 2.01 -11.00 18.62
CA GLY A 384 1.29 -11.17 17.35
C GLY A 384 1.47 -12.55 16.71
N LEU A 385 2.65 -13.18 16.84
CA LEU A 385 2.87 -14.53 16.33
C LEU A 385 1.96 -15.56 17.03
N ARG A 386 1.71 -15.40 18.34
CA ARG A 386 0.78 -16.30 19.08
C ARG A 386 -0.65 -16.16 18.53
N VAL A 387 -1.08 -14.93 18.20
CA VAL A 387 -2.38 -14.70 17.53
C VAL A 387 -2.43 -15.39 16.18
N TYR A 388 -1.37 -15.28 15.38
CA TYR A 388 -1.27 -15.96 14.08
C TYR A 388 -1.35 -17.49 14.22
N GLN A 389 -0.61 -18.07 15.17
CA GLN A 389 -0.60 -19.52 15.44
C GLN A 389 -2.00 -20.00 15.80
N HIS A 390 -2.69 -19.28 16.70
CA HIS A 390 -4.08 -19.59 17.04
C HIS A 390 -4.97 -19.48 15.80
N GLY A 391 -4.83 -18.43 15.00
CA GLY A 391 -5.59 -18.26 13.77
C GLY A 391 -5.51 -19.46 12.84
N LEU A 392 -4.31 -20.03 12.64
CA LEU A 392 -4.14 -21.23 11.81
C LEU A 392 -4.92 -22.44 12.36
N THR A 393 -5.01 -22.63 13.67
CA THR A 393 -5.81 -23.72 14.28
C THR A 393 -7.30 -23.53 14.07
N ARG A 394 -7.73 -22.30 13.82
CA ARG A 394 -9.13 -21.91 13.62
C ARG A 394 -9.45 -21.65 12.13
N GLY A 395 -8.57 -22.03 11.21
CA GLY A 395 -8.78 -21.84 9.77
C GLY A 395 -8.77 -20.38 9.33
N ALA A 396 -7.99 -19.51 9.97
CA ALA A 396 -7.82 -18.12 9.61
C ALA A 396 -6.34 -17.78 9.36
N LEU A 397 -6.03 -17.24 8.19
CA LEU A 397 -4.69 -16.71 7.88
C LEU A 397 -4.61 -15.25 8.30
N LEU A 398 -4.12 -15.01 9.50
CA LEU A 398 -3.75 -13.69 10.02
C LEU A 398 -2.25 -13.44 9.79
N ARG A 399 -1.83 -12.18 9.72
CA ARG A 399 -0.41 -11.82 9.66
C ARG A 399 -0.12 -10.53 10.41
N PRO A 400 -0.04 -10.60 11.74
CA PRO A 400 0.25 -9.43 12.57
C PRO A 400 1.59 -8.77 12.22
N LEU A 401 1.64 -7.45 12.41
CA LEU A 401 2.85 -6.64 12.30
C LEU A 401 3.36 -6.33 13.72
N GLY A 402 4.26 -7.18 14.24
CA GLY A 402 4.70 -7.08 15.64
C GLY A 402 3.53 -7.23 16.61
N ASN A 403 3.20 -6.16 17.33
CA ASN A 403 2.08 -6.11 18.28
C ASN A 403 0.76 -5.62 17.64
N VAL A 404 0.70 -5.43 16.34
CA VAL A 404 -0.51 -4.99 15.63
C VAL A 404 -1.17 -6.16 14.92
N VAL A 405 -2.37 -6.54 15.36
CA VAL A 405 -3.23 -7.50 14.66
C VAL A 405 -4.17 -6.72 13.76
N TYR A 406 -4.34 -7.15 12.50
CA TYR A 406 -5.16 -6.40 11.56
C TYR A 406 -5.94 -7.30 10.61
N LEU A 407 -7.00 -6.75 10.04
CA LEU A 407 -7.74 -7.31 8.92
C LEU A 407 -7.65 -6.36 7.72
N MET A 408 -7.42 -6.93 6.56
CA MET A 408 -7.47 -6.30 5.25
C MET A 408 -7.92 -7.35 4.23
N PRO A 409 -9.15 -7.87 4.38
CA PRO A 409 -9.62 -9.05 3.65
C PRO A 409 -9.94 -8.74 2.19
N PRO A 410 -10.09 -9.77 1.34
CA PRO A 410 -10.70 -9.64 0.02
C PRO A 410 -12.13 -9.11 0.13
N TYR A 411 -12.59 -8.36 -0.87
CA TYR A 411 -13.92 -7.72 -0.86
C TYR A 411 -15.09 -8.71 -1.01
N CYS A 412 -14.80 -9.95 -1.39
CA CYS A 412 -15.78 -11.03 -1.43
C CYS A 412 -16.08 -11.65 -0.05
N ILE A 413 -15.44 -11.15 1.03
CA ILE A 413 -15.69 -11.61 2.39
C ILE A 413 -17.15 -11.32 2.81
N THR A 414 -17.74 -12.20 3.59
CA THR A 414 -19.10 -12.06 4.13
C THR A 414 -19.10 -11.53 5.57
N ALA A 415 -20.26 -11.06 6.03
CA ALA A 415 -20.42 -10.62 7.44
C ALA A 415 -20.18 -11.75 8.43
N ASP A 416 -20.60 -12.99 8.12
CA ASP A 416 -20.36 -14.15 8.98
C ASP A 416 -18.87 -14.50 9.06
N GLU A 417 -18.15 -14.41 7.95
CA GLU A 417 -16.70 -14.60 7.94
C GLU A 417 -15.96 -13.51 8.73
N ILE A 418 -16.41 -12.25 8.67
CA ILE A 418 -15.91 -11.17 9.51
C ILE A 418 -16.12 -11.47 10.98
N GLN A 419 -17.32 -11.96 11.36
CA GLN A 419 -17.63 -12.34 12.74
C GLN A 419 -16.76 -13.52 13.21
N HIS A 420 -16.51 -14.51 12.34
CA HIS A 420 -15.57 -15.59 12.61
C HIS A 420 -14.15 -15.06 12.86
N LEU A 421 -13.64 -14.18 12.01
CA LEU A 421 -12.31 -13.57 12.20
C LEU A 421 -12.23 -12.79 13.51
N ALA A 422 -13.27 -12.06 13.88
CA ALA A 422 -13.31 -11.31 15.13
C ALA A 422 -13.25 -12.24 16.35
N SER A 423 -13.96 -13.38 16.33
CA SER A 423 -13.87 -14.43 17.37
C SER A 423 -12.44 -14.98 17.47
N VAL A 424 -11.85 -15.35 16.34
CA VAL A 424 -10.48 -15.89 16.27
C VAL A 424 -9.46 -14.88 16.80
N ILE A 425 -9.59 -13.60 16.46
CA ILE A 425 -8.70 -12.53 16.94
C ILE A 425 -8.88 -12.37 18.46
N THR A 426 -10.11 -12.34 18.96
CA THR A 426 -10.39 -12.18 20.39
C THR A 426 -9.79 -13.32 21.22
N GLU A 427 -10.00 -14.57 20.81
CA GLU A 427 -9.40 -15.74 21.44
C GLU A 427 -7.87 -15.71 21.35
N GLY A 428 -7.34 -15.38 20.16
CA GLY A 428 -5.91 -15.29 19.93
C GLY A 428 -5.23 -14.21 20.79
N ILE A 429 -5.89 -13.06 21.00
CA ILE A 429 -5.39 -11.99 21.89
C ILE A 429 -5.36 -12.51 23.33
N ALA A 430 -6.44 -13.15 23.83
CA ALA A 430 -6.47 -13.70 25.18
C ALA A 430 -5.31 -14.69 25.43
N ILE A 431 -5.01 -15.56 24.45
CA ILE A 431 -3.86 -16.48 24.50
C ILE A 431 -2.52 -15.74 24.44
N ALA A 432 -2.46 -14.69 23.62
CA ALA A 432 -1.21 -13.96 23.40
C ALA A 432 -0.78 -13.14 24.62
N VAL A 433 -1.71 -12.62 25.42
CA VAL A 433 -1.43 -11.76 26.57
C VAL A 433 -1.38 -12.51 27.90
N ALA A 434 -1.88 -13.75 27.94
CA ALA A 434 -1.69 -14.67 29.06
C ALA A 434 -0.19 -15.10 29.12
#